data_79288621c1dcbc469b37e6eb439a0f11
#
_entry.id   79288621c1dcbc469b37e6eb439a0f11
#
_cell.length_a   1.000
_cell.length_b   1.000
_cell.length_c   1.000
_cell.angle_alpha   90.00
_cell.angle_beta   90.00
_cell.angle_gamma   90.00
#
_symmetry.space_group_name_H-M   'P 1'
#
loop_
_entity.id
_entity.type
_entity.pdbx_description
1 polymer ?
#
loop_
_entity_poly.entity_id
_entity_poly.type
_entity_poly.pdbx_seq_one_letter_code
_entity_poly.pdbx_strand_id
1 'polypeptide(L)'
;MIQRPATLPTLSILAFTLILAGCGAGTDLAQRPPPGYVGDVAARVSAVDWAQARPVTVQLDEFRFQPDRLAFERGTPYRLTLENRGNVAHTFTSEGFFKAIAVRRVTTAQGAVETPALVNLEIPAGQTDVVEFIPVEAGTYDLACHEPLHSSFGMTGAITVR
;
A
#
# COMPACT_ATOMS: atom_id res chain seq x y z
N MET A 1 76.79 -38.45 23.83
CA MET A 1 76.25 -37.10 23.50
C MET A 1 74.85 -37.27 23.05
N ILE A 2 73.88 -36.94 23.94
CA ILE A 2 72.44 -37.12 23.67
C ILE A 2 71.87 -35.69 23.66
N GLN A 3 71.44 -35.22 22.46
CA GLN A 3 70.76 -33.93 22.32
C GLN A 3 69.28 -34.12 22.62
N ARG A 4 68.78 -33.28 23.51
CA ARG A 4 67.35 -33.12 23.86
C ARG A 4 66.68 -32.20 22.83
N PRO A 5 65.49 -32.51 22.35
CA PRO A 5 64.75 -31.57 21.50
C PRO A 5 64.04 -30.49 22.40
N ALA A 6 64.08 -29.26 21.91
CA ALA A 6 63.42 -28.10 22.54
C ALA A 6 61.91 -28.11 22.18
N THR A 7 61.10 -28.04 23.21
CA THR A 7 59.68 -27.86 23.08
C THR A 7 59.29 -26.39 22.91
N LEU A 8 58.66 -26.05 21.78
CA LEU A 8 58.08 -24.73 21.55
C LEU A 8 56.72 -24.58 22.24
N PRO A 9 56.42 -23.43 22.86
CA PRO A 9 55.10 -23.19 23.46
C PRO A 9 54.07 -22.87 22.38
N THR A 10 52.97 -23.58 22.39
CA THR A 10 51.77 -23.32 21.58
C THR A 10 51.07 -22.08 22.09
N LEU A 11 51.06 -21.03 21.27
CA LEU A 11 50.34 -19.78 21.52
C LEU A 11 48.86 -19.99 21.14
N SER A 12 47.98 -20.12 22.15
CA SER A 12 46.54 -20.18 21.96
C SER A 12 46.02 -18.79 21.64
N ILE A 13 45.64 -18.60 20.37
CA ILE A 13 44.91 -17.40 19.94
C ILE A 13 43.45 -17.53 20.31
N LEU A 14 43.02 -16.80 21.34
CA LEU A 14 41.63 -16.64 21.73
C LEU A 14 40.95 -15.73 20.67
N ALA A 15 40.20 -16.32 19.76
CA ALA A 15 39.38 -15.57 18.82
C ALA A 15 38.20 -14.95 19.57
N PHE A 16 38.26 -13.64 19.79
CA PHE A 16 37.14 -12.85 20.34
C PHE A 16 36.16 -12.54 19.23
N THR A 17 35.09 -13.33 19.12
CA THR A 17 34.01 -13.06 18.17
C THR A 17 33.19 -11.87 18.65
N LEU A 18 33.42 -10.71 18.03
CA LEU A 18 32.64 -9.51 18.26
C LEU A 18 31.26 -9.69 17.57
N ILE A 19 30.22 -10.00 18.35
CA ILE A 19 28.85 -10.02 17.85
C ILE A 19 28.42 -8.54 17.74
N LEU A 20 28.47 -7.97 16.54
CA LEU A 20 27.79 -6.72 16.24
C LEU A 20 26.27 -6.99 16.26
N ALA A 21 25.63 -6.67 17.40
CA ALA A 21 24.19 -6.49 17.43
C ALA A 21 23.85 -5.24 16.62
N GLY A 22 23.58 -5.43 15.34
CA GLY A 22 23.05 -4.39 14.47
C GLY A 22 21.66 -4.01 14.95
N CYS A 23 21.52 -2.84 15.59
CA CYS A 23 20.23 -2.21 15.81
C CYS A 23 19.63 -1.87 14.43
N GLY A 24 18.75 -2.73 13.93
CA GLY A 24 17.94 -2.49 12.75
C GLY A 24 16.83 -1.47 13.01
N ALA A 25 17.19 -0.20 13.33
CA ALA A 25 16.24 0.89 13.56
C ALA A 25 15.92 1.70 12.29
N GLY A 26 16.41 1.27 11.11
CA GLY A 26 16.36 2.09 9.88
C GLY A 26 15.18 1.84 8.94
N THR A 27 14.47 0.71 9.07
CA THR A 27 13.44 0.33 8.09
C THR A 27 11.99 0.67 8.49
N ASP A 28 11.76 0.97 9.76
CA ASP A 28 10.39 1.15 10.30
C ASP A 28 9.79 2.53 9.96
N LEU A 29 10.60 3.57 9.80
CA LEU A 29 10.11 4.92 9.51
C LEU A 29 9.63 5.09 8.05
N ALA A 30 10.21 4.36 7.11
CA ALA A 30 9.83 4.43 5.69
C ALA A 30 8.50 3.72 5.40
N GLN A 31 8.04 2.84 6.30
CA GLN A 31 6.78 2.09 6.16
C GLN A 31 5.66 2.64 7.05
N ARG A 32 5.94 3.67 7.86
CA ARG A 32 4.91 4.28 8.70
C ARG A 32 4.06 5.24 7.87
N PRO A 33 2.72 5.10 7.90
CA PRO A 33 1.85 6.04 7.21
C PRO A 33 2.00 7.45 7.78
N PRO A 34 1.77 8.49 6.98
CA PRO A 34 1.77 9.87 7.43
C PRO A 34 0.74 10.12 8.55
N PRO A 35 0.88 11.19 9.35
CA PRO A 35 -0.13 11.57 10.33
C PRO A 35 -1.52 11.70 9.71
N GLY A 36 -2.54 11.19 10.41
CA GLY A 36 -3.93 11.20 9.94
C GLY A 36 -4.33 10.01 9.07
N TYR A 37 -3.40 9.14 8.71
CA TYR A 37 -3.69 7.86 8.08
C TYR A 37 -3.85 6.76 9.14
N VAL A 38 -4.56 5.68 8.76
CA VAL A 38 -4.69 4.48 9.60
C VAL A 38 -3.31 3.97 10.01
N GLY A 39 -3.13 3.74 11.31
CA GLY A 39 -1.94 3.10 11.86
C GLY A 39 -1.96 1.57 11.68
N ASP A 40 -0.84 0.93 12.06
CA ASP A 40 -0.67 -0.53 12.09
C ASP A 40 -1.01 -1.24 10.76
N VAL A 41 -0.77 -0.57 9.62
CA VAL A 41 -1.08 -1.07 8.28
C VAL A 41 -0.50 -2.47 8.07
N ALA A 42 0.78 -2.69 8.39
CA ALA A 42 1.44 -3.97 8.22
C ALA A 42 0.76 -5.10 9.03
N ALA A 43 0.39 -4.83 10.30
CA ALA A 43 -0.30 -5.79 11.14
C ALA A 43 -1.70 -6.14 10.59
N ARG A 44 -2.45 -5.14 10.12
CA ARG A 44 -3.77 -5.35 9.50
C ARG A 44 -3.68 -6.15 8.21
N VAL A 45 -2.73 -5.80 7.35
CA VAL A 45 -2.50 -6.47 6.06
C VAL A 45 -2.10 -7.94 6.25
N SER A 46 -1.29 -8.24 7.28
CA SER A 46 -0.88 -9.62 7.58
C SER A 46 -1.96 -10.46 8.26
N ALA A 47 -2.98 -9.84 8.86
CA ALA A 47 -4.03 -10.53 9.60
C ALA A 47 -5.15 -11.12 8.73
N VAL A 48 -5.21 -10.81 7.43
CA VAL A 48 -6.31 -11.22 6.54
C VAL A 48 -5.83 -12.21 5.47
N ASP A 49 -6.76 -13.08 5.03
CA ASP A 49 -6.54 -13.95 3.88
C ASP A 49 -6.88 -13.20 2.58
N TRP A 50 -5.88 -12.82 1.83
CA TRP A 50 -6.02 -12.11 0.56
C TRP A 50 -6.61 -12.95 -0.57
N ALA A 51 -6.68 -14.27 -0.43
CA ALA A 51 -7.40 -15.13 -1.36
C ALA A 51 -8.92 -14.90 -1.29
N GLN A 52 -9.40 -14.39 -0.15
CA GLN A 52 -10.80 -14.02 0.09
C GLN A 52 -11.10 -12.55 -0.21
N ALA A 53 -10.16 -11.80 -0.76
CA ALA A 53 -10.39 -10.39 -1.10
C ALA A 53 -11.56 -10.24 -2.08
N ARG A 54 -12.56 -9.43 -1.71
CA ARG A 54 -13.75 -9.18 -2.53
C ARG A 54 -13.39 -8.30 -3.73
N PRO A 55 -13.69 -8.73 -4.97
CA PRO A 55 -13.43 -7.91 -6.14
C PRO A 55 -14.49 -6.81 -6.27
N VAL A 56 -14.04 -5.61 -6.63
CA VAL A 56 -14.89 -4.47 -7.03
C VAL A 56 -14.24 -3.82 -8.23
N THR A 57 -15.02 -3.49 -9.24
CA THR A 57 -14.53 -2.79 -10.44
C THR A 57 -15.25 -1.45 -10.57
N VAL A 58 -14.47 -0.40 -10.85
CA VAL A 58 -14.96 0.92 -11.23
C VAL A 58 -14.41 1.27 -12.60
N GLN A 59 -15.28 1.61 -13.51
CA GLN A 59 -14.92 2.16 -14.80
C GLN A 59 -14.86 3.68 -14.71
N LEU A 60 -13.83 4.26 -15.29
CA LEU A 60 -13.63 5.70 -15.41
C LEU A 60 -13.84 6.06 -16.88
N ASP A 61 -14.67 7.06 -17.13
CA ASP A 61 -15.02 7.54 -18.46
C ASP A 61 -15.24 9.07 -18.38
N GLU A 62 -15.30 9.78 -19.48
CA GLU A 62 -15.61 11.22 -19.51
C GLU A 62 -17.12 11.42 -19.24
N PHE A 63 -17.50 11.99 -18.20
CA PHE A 63 -16.99 12.52 -16.94
C PHE A 63 -17.69 11.81 -15.80
N ARG A 64 -17.39 10.53 -15.58
CA ARG A 64 -18.11 9.71 -14.61
C ARG A 64 -17.26 8.57 -14.06
N PHE A 65 -17.61 8.17 -12.85
CA PHE A 65 -17.29 6.86 -12.28
C PHE A 65 -18.48 5.91 -12.46
N GLN A 66 -18.23 4.64 -12.75
CA GLN A 66 -19.28 3.65 -12.87
C GLN A 66 -18.91 2.34 -12.14
N PRO A 67 -19.53 2.06 -10.98
CA PRO A 67 -20.51 2.91 -10.28
C PRO A 67 -19.88 4.15 -9.63
N ASP A 68 -20.69 5.20 -9.41
CA ASP A 68 -20.31 6.42 -8.71
C ASP A 68 -20.52 6.32 -7.18
N ARG A 69 -21.20 5.28 -6.72
CA ARG A 69 -21.42 4.98 -5.30
C ARG A 69 -20.84 3.63 -4.95
N LEU A 70 -19.87 3.65 -4.04
CA LEU A 70 -19.19 2.45 -3.57
C LEU A 70 -19.57 2.18 -2.12
N ALA A 71 -19.67 0.90 -1.76
CA ALA A 71 -19.92 0.48 -0.39
C ALA A 71 -18.94 -0.63 0.00
N PHE A 72 -18.28 -0.45 1.14
CA PHE A 72 -17.31 -1.38 1.69
C PHE A 72 -17.66 -1.73 3.15
N GLU A 73 -17.30 -2.95 3.56
CA GLU A 73 -17.43 -3.43 4.92
C GLU A 73 -16.10 -3.34 5.65
N ARG A 74 -16.10 -2.77 6.86
CA ARG A 74 -14.90 -2.69 7.70
C ARG A 74 -14.26 -4.06 7.93
N GLY A 75 -12.93 -4.09 7.91
CA GLY A 75 -12.16 -5.31 8.17
C GLY A 75 -12.16 -6.33 7.04
N THR A 76 -12.96 -6.13 5.99
CA THR A 76 -13.00 -7.03 4.84
C THR A 76 -11.93 -6.62 3.83
N PRO A 77 -11.08 -7.56 3.34
CA PRO A 77 -10.12 -7.24 2.29
C PRO A 77 -10.83 -7.07 0.93
N TYR A 78 -10.42 -6.05 0.18
CA TYR A 78 -10.91 -5.76 -1.16
C TYR A 78 -9.80 -5.69 -2.18
N ARG A 79 -10.17 -6.03 -3.43
CA ARG A 79 -9.39 -5.78 -4.64
C ARG A 79 -10.22 -4.87 -5.54
N LEU A 80 -9.88 -3.58 -5.52
CA LEU A 80 -10.53 -2.56 -6.33
C LEU A 80 -9.77 -2.41 -7.64
N THR A 81 -10.45 -2.72 -8.75
CA THR A 81 -9.96 -2.54 -10.11
C THR A 81 -10.51 -1.22 -10.68
N LEU A 82 -9.63 -0.33 -11.09
CA LEU A 82 -9.94 0.95 -11.71
C LEU A 82 -9.60 0.86 -13.20
N GLU A 83 -10.61 0.81 -14.05
CA GLU A 83 -10.45 0.68 -15.51
C GLU A 83 -10.73 2.02 -16.17
N ASN A 84 -9.70 2.70 -16.69
CA ASN A 84 -9.91 3.90 -17.49
C ASN A 84 -10.27 3.51 -18.92
N ARG A 85 -11.54 3.70 -19.27
CA ARG A 85 -12.10 3.45 -20.61
C ARG A 85 -12.22 4.72 -21.45
N GLY A 86 -11.86 5.87 -20.85
CA GLY A 86 -11.86 7.16 -21.53
C GLY A 86 -10.63 7.36 -22.41
N ASN A 87 -10.60 8.51 -23.06
CA ASN A 87 -9.54 8.91 -24.00
C ASN A 87 -8.48 9.80 -23.37
N VAL A 88 -8.69 10.21 -22.11
CA VAL A 88 -7.76 11.04 -21.33
C VAL A 88 -7.46 10.36 -19.98
N ALA A 89 -6.46 10.85 -19.29
CA ALA A 89 -6.18 10.40 -17.92
C ALA A 89 -7.33 10.80 -16.98
N HIS A 90 -7.60 9.98 -15.99
CA HIS A 90 -8.55 10.27 -14.92
C HIS A 90 -7.88 10.02 -13.57
N THR A 91 -8.34 10.73 -12.54
CA THR A 91 -7.90 10.46 -11.17
C THR A 91 -9.04 9.84 -10.36
N PHE A 92 -8.70 8.86 -9.54
CA PHE A 92 -9.57 8.36 -8.48
C PHE A 92 -9.05 8.94 -7.16
N THR A 93 -9.69 9.99 -6.68
CA THR A 93 -9.23 10.73 -5.50
C THR A 93 -10.32 10.81 -4.45
N SER A 94 -9.98 10.36 -3.25
CA SER A 94 -10.83 10.42 -2.07
C SER A 94 -9.95 10.51 -0.84
N GLU A 95 -9.54 11.72 -0.46
CA GLU A 95 -8.57 11.95 0.61
C GLU A 95 -9.01 11.33 1.94
N GLY A 96 -10.27 11.52 2.32
CA GLY A 96 -10.82 10.96 3.54
C GLY A 96 -10.83 9.43 3.54
N PHE A 97 -11.21 8.82 2.41
CA PHE A 97 -11.21 7.36 2.28
C PHE A 97 -9.78 6.79 2.31
N PHE A 98 -8.84 7.42 1.64
CA PHE A 98 -7.44 6.96 1.65
C PHE A 98 -6.82 7.00 3.05
N LYS A 99 -7.24 7.94 3.88
CA LYS A 99 -6.83 7.99 5.29
C LYS A 99 -7.49 6.92 6.15
N ALA A 100 -8.66 6.41 5.74
CA ALA A 100 -9.50 5.46 6.46
C ALA A 100 -9.24 3.98 6.13
N ILE A 101 -8.28 3.68 5.25
CA ILE A 101 -7.98 2.33 4.78
C ILE A 101 -6.53 1.91 5.08
N ALA A 102 -6.33 0.61 5.30
CA ALA A 102 -5.01 0.00 5.30
C ALA A 102 -4.71 -0.54 3.91
N VAL A 103 -3.76 0.07 3.20
CA VAL A 103 -3.38 -0.33 1.84
C VAL A 103 -2.31 -1.42 1.91
N ARG A 104 -2.51 -2.50 1.14
CA ARG A 104 -1.51 -3.55 0.94
C ARG A 104 -0.55 -3.19 -0.19
N ARG A 105 -1.12 -2.93 -1.37
CA ARG A 105 -0.35 -2.58 -2.57
C ARG A 105 -1.24 -1.93 -3.63
N VAL A 106 -0.58 -1.23 -4.53
CA VAL A 106 -1.15 -0.76 -5.79
C VAL A 106 -0.41 -1.44 -6.94
N THR A 107 -1.15 -1.99 -7.88
CA THR A 107 -0.61 -2.60 -9.11
C THR A 107 -1.02 -1.73 -10.29
N THR A 108 -0.06 -1.26 -11.04
CA THR A 108 -0.22 -0.45 -12.25
C THR A 108 0.41 -1.15 -13.45
N ALA A 109 0.33 -0.57 -14.63
CA ALA A 109 1.05 -1.05 -15.81
C ALA A 109 2.58 -1.10 -15.62
N GLN A 110 3.13 -0.29 -14.70
CA GLN A 110 4.57 -0.24 -14.38
C GLN A 110 4.98 -1.27 -13.33
N GLY A 111 4.04 -1.96 -12.73
CA GLY A 111 4.28 -2.98 -11.71
C GLY A 111 3.54 -2.74 -10.41
N ALA A 112 3.83 -3.56 -9.41
CA ALA A 112 3.21 -3.48 -8.09
C ALA A 112 4.10 -2.73 -7.10
N VAL A 113 3.49 -1.82 -6.34
CA VAL A 113 4.14 -1.05 -5.27
C VAL A 113 3.39 -1.27 -3.96
N GLU A 114 4.11 -1.64 -2.91
CA GLU A 114 3.60 -1.62 -1.55
C GLU A 114 3.74 -0.21 -0.99
N THR A 115 2.63 0.38 -0.55
CA THR A 115 2.61 1.72 0.02
C THR A 115 1.71 1.76 1.24
N PRO A 116 2.15 2.41 2.34
CA PRO A 116 1.34 2.53 3.55
C PRO A 116 0.24 3.60 3.43
N ALA A 117 0.27 4.41 2.39
CA ALA A 117 -0.66 5.52 2.20
C ALA A 117 -0.87 5.85 0.73
N LEU A 118 -2.08 6.26 0.38
CA LEU A 118 -2.45 6.79 -0.92
C LEU A 118 -2.82 8.26 -0.78
N VAL A 119 -2.45 9.06 -1.75
CA VAL A 119 -2.85 10.48 -1.84
C VAL A 119 -3.75 10.68 -3.05
N ASN A 120 -3.38 10.10 -4.18
CA ASN A 120 -4.07 10.19 -5.45
C ASN A 120 -3.74 8.94 -6.28
N LEU A 121 -4.67 8.53 -7.14
CA LEU A 121 -4.44 7.51 -8.16
C LEU A 121 -4.78 8.12 -9.51
N GLU A 122 -3.78 8.30 -10.36
CA GLU A 122 -3.93 8.72 -11.74
C GLU A 122 -3.86 7.47 -12.63
N ILE A 123 -4.92 7.27 -13.40
CA ILE A 123 -5.05 6.13 -14.31
C ILE A 123 -5.00 6.68 -15.75
N PRO A 124 -3.92 6.47 -16.49
CA PRO A 124 -3.82 6.90 -17.89
C PRO A 124 -4.90 6.30 -18.78
N ALA A 125 -5.20 6.96 -19.90
CA ALA A 125 -6.19 6.49 -20.86
C ALA A 125 -5.95 5.02 -21.27
N GLY A 126 -6.98 4.20 -21.22
CA GLY A 126 -6.96 2.79 -21.60
C GLY A 126 -6.20 1.88 -20.63
N GLN A 127 -5.71 2.39 -19.48
CA GLN A 127 -5.00 1.59 -18.49
C GLN A 127 -5.91 1.13 -17.35
N THR A 128 -5.40 0.18 -16.58
CA THR A 128 -6.08 -0.41 -15.43
C THR A 128 -5.12 -0.48 -14.26
N ASP A 129 -5.56 0.06 -13.12
CA ASP A 129 -4.86 -0.06 -11.85
C ASP A 129 -5.66 -0.91 -10.87
N VAL A 130 -4.96 -1.58 -9.96
CA VAL A 130 -5.59 -2.42 -8.93
C VAL A 130 -5.08 -2.02 -7.56
N VAL A 131 -6.00 -1.74 -6.63
CA VAL A 131 -5.69 -1.42 -5.24
C VAL A 131 -6.17 -2.55 -4.34
N GLU A 132 -5.28 -3.11 -3.54
CA GLU A 132 -5.61 -4.07 -2.49
C GLU A 132 -5.58 -3.35 -1.13
N PHE A 133 -6.71 -3.36 -0.42
CA PHE A 133 -6.87 -2.62 0.84
C PHE A 133 -7.90 -3.25 1.77
N ILE A 134 -7.88 -2.80 3.03
CA ILE A 134 -8.85 -3.13 4.07
C ILE A 134 -9.45 -1.81 4.58
N PRO A 135 -10.78 -1.60 4.49
CA PRO A 135 -11.44 -0.47 5.14
C PRO A 135 -11.35 -0.59 6.67
N VAL A 136 -10.97 0.49 7.34
CA VAL A 136 -10.76 0.51 8.80
C VAL A 136 -11.71 1.44 9.50
N GLU A 137 -11.92 2.64 9.00
CA GLU A 137 -12.78 3.64 9.63
C GLU A 137 -14.12 3.73 8.89
N ALA A 138 -15.22 3.66 9.66
CA ALA A 138 -16.56 3.84 9.10
C ALA A 138 -16.79 5.32 8.74
N GLY A 139 -17.54 5.55 7.68
CA GLY A 139 -17.85 6.90 7.22
C GLY A 139 -18.38 6.95 5.80
N THR A 140 -18.71 8.17 5.37
CA THR A 140 -19.00 8.46 3.97
C THR A 140 -17.99 9.49 3.50
N TYR A 141 -17.37 9.21 2.37
CA TYR A 141 -16.25 9.95 1.82
C TYR A 141 -16.57 10.39 0.40
N ASP A 142 -16.20 11.62 0.06
CA ASP A 142 -16.36 12.14 -1.28
C ASP A 142 -15.34 11.50 -2.23
N LEU A 143 -15.76 11.23 -3.46
CA LEU A 143 -14.93 10.76 -4.56
C LEU A 143 -14.99 11.78 -5.69
N ALA A 144 -13.84 12.16 -6.24
CA ALA A 144 -13.77 13.11 -7.35
C ALA A 144 -12.59 12.79 -8.29
N CYS A 145 -12.75 13.13 -9.56
CA CYS A 145 -11.65 13.28 -10.49
C CYS A 145 -11.09 14.70 -10.39
N HIS A 146 -9.78 14.83 -10.21
CA HIS A 146 -9.08 16.12 -10.08
C HIS A 146 -8.46 16.62 -11.39
N GLU A 147 -8.69 15.92 -12.50
CA GLU A 147 -8.37 16.46 -13.82
C GLU A 147 -9.14 17.76 -14.08
N PRO A 148 -8.54 18.73 -14.76
CA PRO A 148 -9.16 20.04 -14.99
C PRO A 148 -10.58 19.92 -15.54
N LEU A 149 -11.56 20.56 -14.87
CA LEU A 149 -12.97 20.62 -15.20
C LEU A 149 -13.77 19.31 -15.05
N HIS A 150 -13.14 18.14 -14.87
CA HIS A 150 -13.85 16.86 -14.82
C HIS A 150 -14.87 16.80 -13.69
N SER A 151 -14.52 17.20 -12.47
CA SER A 151 -15.47 17.25 -11.35
C SER A 151 -16.60 18.28 -11.59
N SER A 152 -16.29 19.39 -12.27
CA SER A 152 -17.30 20.39 -12.65
C SER A 152 -18.29 19.86 -13.68
N PHE A 153 -17.89 18.90 -14.50
CA PHE A 153 -18.77 18.20 -15.44
C PHE A 153 -19.45 16.97 -14.84
N GLY A 154 -19.31 16.73 -13.54
CA GLY A 154 -20.02 15.69 -12.82
C GLY A 154 -19.21 14.45 -12.50
N MET A 155 -17.89 14.41 -12.76
CA MET A 155 -17.04 13.26 -12.39
C MET A 155 -16.76 13.22 -10.89
N THR A 156 -17.83 12.92 -10.14
CA THR A 156 -17.85 12.81 -8.69
C THR A 156 -18.59 11.56 -8.25
N GLY A 157 -18.44 11.17 -7.00
CA GLY A 157 -19.10 10.02 -6.41
C GLY A 157 -19.02 10.01 -4.90
N ALA A 158 -19.38 8.91 -4.29
CA ALA A 158 -19.29 8.72 -2.85
C ALA A 158 -18.87 7.29 -2.49
N ILE A 159 -18.10 7.17 -1.42
CA ILE A 159 -17.64 5.90 -0.85
C ILE A 159 -18.17 5.79 0.57
N THR A 160 -18.92 4.72 0.87
CA THR A 160 -19.43 4.44 2.21
C THR A 160 -18.72 3.23 2.79
N VAL A 161 -18.21 3.35 4.01
CA VAL A 161 -17.65 2.25 4.83
C VAL A 161 -18.58 2.00 6.03
N ARG A 162 -18.99 0.77 6.25
CA ARG A 162 -19.91 0.35 7.32
C ARG A 162 -19.24 -0.61 8.30
#